data_fe903af2b63446c2d025fa5e3cb858d8
#
_entry.id   fe903af2b63446c2d025fa5e3cb858d8
#
_cell.length_a   1.000
_cell.length_b   1.000
_cell.length_c   1.000
_cell.angle_alpha   90.00
_cell.angle_beta   90.00
_cell.angle_gamma   90.00
#
_symmetry.space_group_name_H-M   'P 1'
#
loop_
_entity.id
_entity.type
_entity.pdbx_description
1 polymer ?
#
loop_
_entity_poly.entity_id
_entity_poly.type
_entity_poly.pdbx_seq_one_letter_code
_entity_poly.pdbx_strand_id
1 'polypeptide(L)'
;MPIKKIESVRKRDGTVAPYDEQKIAEAIAKAARASGLDNGTIGRDLASVVTMYLERYHERETPTSQEIQQLVEKILFDTGNAPIARAYIVYREFKDVNEFMRELKPMLKGGVRV
;
A
#
# COMPACT_ATOMS: atom_id res chain seq x y z
N MET A 1 22.62 16.88 -3.82
CA MET A 1 21.70 16.14 -4.71
C MET A 1 20.33 16.77 -4.69
N PRO A 2 19.80 17.14 -5.83
CA PRO A 2 18.42 17.65 -5.85
C PRO A 2 17.47 16.50 -5.48
N ILE A 3 16.52 16.83 -4.63
CA ILE A 3 15.47 15.90 -4.22
C ILE A 3 14.34 16.00 -5.25
N LYS A 4 13.96 14.85 -5.83
CA LYS A 4 12.82 14.80 -6.74
C LYS A 4 11.55 14.82 -5.94
N LYS A 5 10.61 15.64 -6.36
CA LYS A 5 9.29 15.63 -5.77
C LYS A 5 8.44 14.57 -6.47
N ILE A 6 7.79 13.72 -5.70
CA ILE A 6 6.91 12.69 -6.26
C ILE A 6 5.50 13.26 -6.34
N GLU A 7 5.02 13.44 -7.57
CA GLU A 7 3.72 14.06 -7.80
C GLU A 7 2.67 13.07 -8.30
N SER A 8 3.10 11.94 -8.87
CA SER A 8 2.17 11.01 -9.50
C SER A 8 2.60 9.57 -9.31
N VAL A 9 1.64 8.68 -9.50
CA VAL A 9 1.82 7.23 -9.37
C VAL A 9 1.22 6.57 -10.62
N ARG A 10 1.92 5.59 -11.17
CA ARG A 10 1.41 4.80 -12.26
C ARG A 10 0.71 3.57 -11.73
N LYS A 11 -0.55 3.44 -12.05
CA LYS A 11 -1.38 2.33 -11.60
C LYS A 11 -1.15 1.09 -12.46
N ARG A 12 -1.66 -0.04 -11.97
CA ARG A 12 -1.49 -1.34 -12.63
C ARG A 12 -2.02 -1.35 -14.07
N ASP A 13 -3.09 -0.62 -14.35
CA ASP A 13 -3.67 -0.52 -15.69
C ASP A 13 -2.96 0.49 -16.60
N GLY A 14 -1.86 1.08 -16.14
CA GLY A 14 -1.08 2.05 -16.88
C GLY A 14 -1.53 3.49 -16.71
N THR A 15 -2.66 3.74 -16.05
CA THR A 15 -3.11 5.11 -15.79
C THR A 15 -2.24 5.77 -14.74
N VAL A 16 -2.19 7.10 -14.78
CA VAL A 16 -1.41 7.90 -13.84
C VAL A 16 -2.38 8.65 -12.94
N ALA A 17 -2.12 8.59 -11.64
CA ALA A 17 -2.93 9.25 -10.62
C ALA A 17 -2.03 10.12 -9.74
N PRO A 18 -2.57 11.14 -9.05
CA PRO A 18 -1.78 11.92 -8.12
C PRO A 18 -1.21 11.04 -7.00
N TYR A 19 0.01 11.34 -6.58
CA TYR A 19 0.60 10.71 -5.41
C TYR A 19 -0.08 11.28 -4.17
N ASP A 20 -0.55 10.40 -3.30
CA ASP A 20 -1.29 10.78 -2.11
C ASP A 20 -0.70 10.08 -0.89
N GLU A 21 0.15 10.79 -0.17
CA GLU A 21 0.79 10.28 1.05
C GLU A 21 -0.25 9.89 2.10
N GLN A 22 -1.39 10.60 2.14
CA GLN A 22 -2.44 10.32 3.11
C GLN A 22 -3.03 8.92 2.92
N LYS A 23 -3.16 8.47 1.68
CA LYS A 23 -3.65 7.11 1.41
C LYS A 23 -2.69 6.06 1.95
N ILE A 24 -1.39 6.32 1.83
CA ILE A 24 -0.38 5.42 2.39
C ILE A 24 -0.49 5.41 3.93
N ALA A 25 -0.63 6.59 4.53
CA ALA A 25 -0.79 6.71 5.98
C ALA A 25 -2.01 5.94 6.46
N GLU A 26 -3.14 6.04 5.76
CA GLU A 26 -4.36 5.34 6.13
C GLU A 26 -4.22 3.82 6.01
N ALA A 27 -3.56 3.34 4.96
CA ALA A 27 -3.33 1.91 4.79
C ALA A 27 -2.47 1.34 5.91
N ILE A 28 -1.40 2.04 6.28
CA ILE A 28 -0.53 1.63 7.37
C ILE A 28 -1.29 1.68 8.70
N ALA A 29 -2.08 2.72 8.93
CA ALA A 29 -2.87 2.85 10.15
C ALA A 29 -3.87 1.72 10.31
N LYS A 30 -4.54 1.32 9.22
CA LYS A 30 -5.47 0.18 9.24
C LYS A 30 -4.75 -1.12 9.61
N ALA A 31 -3.57 -1.33 9.02
CA ALA A 31 -2.76 -2.52 9.34
C ALA A 31 -2.30 -2.48 10.80
N ALA A 32 -1.93 -1.31 11.30
CA ALA A 32 -1.51 -1.14 12.70
C ALA A 32 -2.67 -1.44 13.66
N ARG A 33 -3.87 -0.96 13.34
CA ARG A 33 -5.05 -1.25 14.16
C ARG A 33 -5.38 -2.74 14.16
N ALA A 34 -5.30 -3.37 13.00
CA ALA A 34 -5.56 -4.80 12.87
C ALA A 34 -4.58 -5.64 13.69
N SER A 35 -3.35 -5.18 13.85
CA SER A 35 -2.33 -5.87 14.64
C SER A 35 -2.28 -5.42 16.11
N GLY A 36 -3.14 -4.48 16.51
CA GLY A 36 -3.17 -3.97 17.88
C GLY A 36 -2.02 -3.03 18.22
N LEU A 37 -1.36 -2.47 17.23
CA LEU A 37 -0.13 -1.68 17.42
C LEU A 37 -0.27 -0.22 16.98
N ASP A 38 -1.49 0.25 16.75
CA ASP A 38 -1.70 1.64 16.37
C ASP A 38 -1.49 2.56 17.58
N ASN A 39 -0.57 3.51 17.42
CA ASN A 39 -0.30 4.51 18.45
C ASN A 39 -0.86 5.90 18.09
N GLY A 40 -1.67 5.98 17.05
CA GLY A 40 -2.28 7.22 16.60
C GLY A 40 -1.45 8.03 15.60
N THR A 41 -0.16 7.74 15.46
CA THR A 41 0.72 8.50 14.56
C THR A 41 1.52 7.63 13.61
N ILE A 42 1.55 6.31 13.83
CA ILE A 42 2.46 5.44 13.09
C ILE A 42 2.22 5.48 11.58
N GLY A 43 0.95 5.55 11.17
CA GLY A 43 0.63 5.61 9.73
C GLY A 43 1.21 6.87 9.10
N ARG A 44 1.00 8.01 9.71
CA ARG A 44 1.50 9.29 9.22
C ARG A 44 3.03 9.32 9.23
N ASP A 45 3.63 8.85 10.30
CA ASP A 45 5.08 8.90 10.45
C ASP A 45 5.77 8.03 9.40
N LEU A 46 5.28 6.82 9.19
CA LEU A 46 5.88 5.91 8.22
C LEU A 46 5.56 6.29 6.77
N ALA A 47 4.38 6.86 6.51
CA ALA A 47 4.08 7.39 5.19
C ALA A 47 5.03 8.52 4.80
N SER A 48 5.37 9.37 5.77
CA SER A 48 6.35 10.43 5.56
C SER A 48 7.72 9.85 5.20
N VAL A 49 8.12 8.77 5.86
CA VAL A 49 9.38 8.08 5.54
C VAL A 49 9.34 7.49 4.13
N VAL A 50 8.21 6.91 3.73
CA VAL A 50 8.04 6.38 2.37
C VAL A 50 8.23 7.49 1.34
N THR A 51 7.57 8.62 1.53
CA THR A 51 7.68 9.75 0.62
C THR A 51 9.12 10.25 0.53
N MET A 52 9.77 10.41 1.68
CA MET A 52 11.16 10.86 1.72
C MET A 52 12.08 9.90 0.98
N TYR A 53 11.86 8.60 1.15
CA TYR A 53 12.66 7.59 0.48
C TYR A 53 12.47 7.66 -1.04
N LEU A 54 11.22 7.78 -1.50
CA LEU A 54 10.94 7.91 -2.92
C LEU A 54 11.60 9.14 -3.52
N GLU A 55 11.53 10.26 -2.82
CA GLU A 55 12.12 11.50 -3.30
C GLU A 55 13.64 11.45 -3.39
N ARG A 56 14.29 10.69 -2.52
CA ARG A 56 15.74 10.60 -2.48
C ARG A 56 16.31 9.51 -3.38
N TYR A 57 15.65 8.37 -3.45
CA TYR A 57 16.28 7.16 -4.00
C TYR A 57 15.58 6.58 -5.22
N HIS A 58 14.35 6.99 -5.50
CA HIS A 58 13.67 6.48 -6.68
C HIS A 58 14.20 7.19 -7.93
N GLU A 59 14.55 6.41 -8.94
CA GLU A 59 15.14 6.95 -10.16
C GLU A 59 14.14 7.69 -11.03
N ARG A 60 12.86 7.30 -10.97
CA ARG A 60 11.80 7.90 -11.77
C ARG A 60 10.95 8.81 -10.91
N GLU A 61 10.40 9.84 -11.56
CA GLU A 61 9.50 10.77 -10.88
C GLU A 61 8.12 10.17 -10.64
N THR A 62 7.77 9.13 -11.41
CA THR A 62 6.46 8.46 -11.31
C THR A 62 6.68 6.99 -10.97
N PRO A 63 6.72 6.66 -9.67
CA PRO A 63 6.81 5.26 -9.28
C PRO A 63 5.50 4.52 -9.58
N THR A 64 5.58 3.19 -9.71
CA THR A 64 4.38 2.38 -9.85
C THR A 64 3.77 2.11 -8.48
N SER A 65 2.47 1.83 -8.45
CA SER A 65 1.80 1.48 -7.21
C SER A 65 2.42 0.23 -6.57
N GLN A 66 2.88 -0.72 -7.37
CA GLN A 66 3.55 -1.92 -6.86
C GLN A 66 4.87 -1.58 -6.19
N GLU A 67 5.65 -0.69 -6.80
CA GLU A 67 6.91 -0.24 -6.21
C GLU A 67 6.68 0.43 -4.86
N ILE A 68 5.62 1.25 -4.76
CA ILE A 68 5.26 1.90 -3.49
C ILE A 68 4.85 0.85 -2.46
N GLN A 69 4.03 -0.12 -2.83
CA GLN A 69 3.61 -1.19 -1.91
C GLN A 69 4.80 -1.97 -1.38
N GLN A 70 5.72 -2.33 -2.26
CA GLN A 70 6.93 -3.05 -1.86
C GLN A 70 7.79 -2.22 -0.91
N LEU A 71 7.88 -0.92 -1.18
CA LEU A 71 8.63 -0.02 -0.31
C LEU A 71 8.00 0.11 1.06
N VAL A 72 6.67 0.22 1.13
CA VAL A 72 5.95 0.25 2.41
C VAL A 72 6.26 -1.01 3.22
N GLU A 73 6.17 -2.18 2.59
CA GLU A 73 6.49 -3.44 3.25
C GLU A 73 7.92 -3.47 3.78
N LYS A 74 8.87 -3.05 2.95
CA LYS A 74 10.27 -3.00 3.32
C LYS A 74 10.50 -2.08 4.51
N ILE A 75 9.94 -0.89 4.48
CA ILE A 75 10.10 0.07 5.56
C ILE A 75 9.49 -0.45 6.86
N LEU A 76 8.32 -1.09 6.78
CA LEU A 76 7.68 -1.68 7.95
C LEU A 76 8.56 -2.77 8.56
N PHE A 77 9.14 -3.65 7.75
CA PHE A 77 10.05 -4.68 8.27
C PHE A 77 11.35 -4.07 8.82
N ASP A 78 11.93 -3.12 8.10
CA ASP A 78 13.22 -2.52 8.47
C ASP A 78 13.12 -1.67 9.75
N THR A 79 11.94 -1.15 10.05
CA THR A 79 11.73 -0.34 11.27
C THR A 79 11.25 -1.17 12.45
N GLY A 80 11.28 -2.49 12.35
CA GLY A 80 10.87 -3.36 13.44
C GLY A 80 9.36 -3.53 13.59
N ASN A 81 8.60 -3.23 12.52
CA ASN A 81 7.15 -3.31 12.54
C ASN A 81 6.64 -4.51 11.74
N ALA A 82 7.28 -5.66 11.91
CA ALA A 82 6.92 -6.87 11.17
C ALA A 82 5.46 -7.29 11.33
N PRO A 83 4.84 -7.23 12.51
CA PRO A 83 3.41 -7.55 12.62
C PRO A 83 2.53 -6.64 11.78
N ILE A 84 2.85 -5.35 11.73
CA ILE A 84 2.11 -4.39 10.89
C ILE A 84 2.35 -4.69 9.41
N ALA A 85 3.58 -5.03 9.04
CA ALA A 85 3.91 -5.40 7.66
C ALA A 85 3.08 -6.60 7.21
N ARG A 86 2.99 -7.62 8.05
CA ARG A 86 2.21 -8.82 7.73
C ARG A 86 0.72 -8.48 7.59
N ALA A 87 0.19 -7.66 8.49
CA ALA A 87 -1.21 -7.22 8.40
C ALA A 87 -1.45 -6.42 7.13
N TYR A 88 -0.50 -5.57 6.76
CA TYR A 88 -0.58 -4.77 5.54
C TYR A 88 -0.65 -5.67 4.29
N ILE A 89 0.20 -6.69 4.24
CA ILE A 89 0.24 -7.63 3.10
C ILE A 89 -1.08 -8.40 3.01
N VAL A 90 -1.57 -8.92 4.12
CA VAL A 90 -2.82 -9.67 4.17
C VAL A 90 -4.00 -8.80 3.75
N TYR A 91 -4.06 -7.58 4.27
CA TYR A 91 -5.13 -6.64 3.95
C TYR A 91 -5.16 -6.33 2.45
N ARG A 92 -4.00 -6.13 1.85
CA ARG A 92 -3.89 -5.87 0.43
C ARG A 92 -4.37 -7.06 -0.40
N GLU A 93 -3.93 -8.26 -0.03
CA GLU A 93 -4.32 -9.49 -0.74
C GLU A 93 -5.81 -9.78 -0.55
N PHE A 94 -6.32 -9.57 0.65
CA PHE A 94 -7.74 -9.76 0.95
C PHE A 94 -8.61 -8.82 0.12
N LYS A 95 -8.17 -7.58 -0.04
CA LYS A 95 -8.90 -6.60 -0.86
C LYS A 95 -8.95 -7.05 -2.32
N ASP A 96 -7.83 -7.54 -2.83
CA ASP A 96 -7.76 -8.07 -4.19
C ASP A 96 -8.66 -9.31 -4.34
N VAL A 97 -8.66 -10.19 -3.35
CA VAL A 97 -9.52 -11.37 -3.34
C VAL A 97 -10.99 -10.97 -3.35
N ASN A 98 -11.35 -9.94 -2.56
CA ASN A 98 -12.72 -9.45 -2.54
C ASN A 98 -13.16 -8.90 -3.89
N GLU A 99 -12.31 -8.18 -4.58
CA GLU A 99 -12.60 -7.71 -5.93
C GLU A 99 -12.80 -8.88 -6.88
N PHE A 100 -11.91 -9.86 -6.83
CA PHE A 100 -11.99 -11.05 -7.64
C PHE A 100 -13.30 -11.81 -7.38
N MET A 101 -13.65 -12.01 -6.11
CA MET A 101 -14.88 -12.69 -5.73
C MET A 101 -16.11 -11.94 -6.19
N ARG A 102 -16.06 -10.61 -6.17
CA ARG A 102 -17.16 -9.77 -6.62
C ARG A 102 -17.43 -9.96 -8.11
N GLU A 103 -16.37 -10.06 -8.91
CA GLU A 103 -16.49 -10.31 -10.35
C GLU A 103 -16.92 -11.73 -10.64
N LEU A 104 -16.47 -12.68 -9.82
CA LEU A 104 -16.75 -14.09 -10.00
C LEU A 104 -18.17 -14.46 -9.56
N LYS A 105 -18.75 -13.72 -8.63
CA LYS A 105 -20.03 -14.03 -8.01
C LYS A 105 -21.17 -14.27 -9.01
N PRO A 106 -21.33 -13.44 -10.05
CA PRO A 106 -22.37 -13.71 -11.05
C PRO A 106 -22.18 -15.05 -11.77
N MET A 107 -20.94 -15.47 -11.98
CA MET A 107 -20.63 -16.72 -12.64
C MET A 107 -20.95 -17.92 -11.74
N LEU A 108 -20.71 -17.77 -10.43
CA LEU A 108 -20.98 -18.82 -9.47
C LEU A 108 -22.46 -18.98 -9.17
N LYS A 109 -23.24 -17.94 -9.43
CA LYS A 109 -24.66 -17.93 -9.13
C LYS A 109 -25.45 -18.95 -9.95
N GLY A 110 -24.85 -19.51 -10.98
CA GLY A 110 -25.46 -20.55 -11.79
C GLY A 110 -25.47 -21.94 -11.21
N GLY A 111 -25.11 -22.12 -9.97
CA GLY A 111 -25.26 -23.39 -9.29
C GLY A 111 -23.99 -24.16 -9.00
N VAL A 112 -22.84 -23.52 -9.12
CA VAL A 112 -21.62 -24.16 -8.66
C VAL A 112 -21.65 -24.21 -7.14
N ARG A 113 -21.65 -25.39 -6.63
CA ARG A 113 -21.67 -25.66 -5.20
C ARG A 113 -20.38 -26.26 -4.76
N VAL A 114 -19.91 -25.78 -3.67
CA VAL A 114 -18.71 -26.30 -3.06
C VAL A 114 -19.05 -26.86 -1.70
#